data_c9be4c9cb45707dbadbd042a8a0d8fb8
#
_entry.id   c9be4c9cb45707dbadbd042a8a0d8fb8
#
_cell.length_a   1.000
_cell.length_b   1.000
_cell.length_c   1.000
_cell.angle_alpha   90.00
_cell.angle_beta   90.00
_cell.angle_gamma   90.00
#
_symmetry.space_group_name_H-M   'P 1'
#
loop_
_entity.id
_entity.type
_entity.pdbx_description
1 polymer ?
#
loop_
_entity_poly.entity_id
_entity_poly.type
_entity_poly.pdbx_seq_one_letter_code
_entity_poly.pdbx_strand_id
1 'polypeptide(L)'
;MKKILLVFAAICAFAACNPTHESISNDGHITADELKAKSSVTVNIAPDGKTGNLVTCTTSAPVNAKWTIAGKDMIGNYATKKMKLGAHNIVLTGLCADGTVVTAEFPVVCEETTDPLQRFYIYGEDPAAQPPFKPAAWNAACMRFSDNEGKFVDINGNEGFLPYLSDDVYWGFKTLIFDISDATADCAGRIMNGWWSARYDGDKDVQFTNGLWELQLTEAIAKDCARGNGGSGKDLDLMVTSGSCQINAIYYEE
;
A
#
# COMPACT_ATOMS: atom_id res chain seq x y z
N MET A 1 0.13 -42.16 35.81
CA MET A 1 -1.30 -41.84 35.65
C MET A 1 -1.64 -40.37 35.46
N LYS A 2 -0.91 -39.40 36.05
CA LYS A 2 -1.20 -37.94 35.85
C LYS A 2 -0.95 -37.42 34.43
N LYS A 3 -0.03 -38.00 33.62
CA LYS A 3 0.30 -37.55 32.27
C LYS A 3 -0.72 -37.98 31.21
N ILE A 4 -1.46 -39.04 31.44
CA ILE A 4 -2.50 -39.55 30.53
C ILE A 4 -3.76 -38.70 30.64
N LEU A 5 -4.08 -38.17 31.81
CA LEU A 5 -5.26 -37.32 32.05
C LEU A 5 -5.10 -35.96 31.34
N LEU A 6 -3.88 -35.42 31.24
CA LEU A 6 -3.61 -34.16 30.55
C LEU A 6 -3.74 -34.25 29.02
N VAL A 7 -3.40 -35.41 28.46
CA VAL A 7 -3.57 -35.65 27.01
C VAL A 7 -5.07 -35.80 26.66
N PHE A 8 -5.85 -36.45 27.53
CA PHE A 8 -7.30 -36.55 27.32
C PHE A 8 -8.01 -35.20 27.44
N ALA A 9 -7.59 -34.34 28.37
CA ALA A 9 -8.14 -33.00 28.50
C ALA A 9 -7.84 -32.10 27.31
N ALA A 10 -6.63 -32.26 26.71
CA ALA A 10 -6.26 -31.54 25.49
C ALA A 10 -7.07 -31.99 24.26
N ILE A 11 -7.37 -33.29 24.15
CA ILE A 11 -8.16 -33.83 23.03
C ILE A 11 -9.62 -33.38 23.16
N CYS A 12 -10.18 -33.30 24.38
CA CYS A 12 -11.54 -32.80 24.60
C CYS A 12 -11.65 -31.28 24.33
N ALA A 13 -10.59 -30.52 24.52
CA ALA A 13 -10.60 -29.08 24.22
C ALA A 13 -10.64 -28.79 22.70
N PHE A 14 -10.07 -29.66 21.86
CA PHE A 14 -10.19 -29.54 20.41
C PHE A 14 -11.53 -30.02 19.86
N ALA A 15 -12.22 -30.95 20.57
CA ALA A 15 -13.55 -31.39 20.17
C ALA A 15 -14.66 -30.39 20.54
N ALA A 16 -14.42 -29.48 21.50
CA ALA A 16 -15.39 -28.45 21.90
C ALA A 16 -15.44 -27.23 20.98
N CYS A 17 -14.53 -27.13 20.00
CA CYS A 17 -14.52 -26.10 18.95
C CYS A 17 -15.10 -26.58 17.63
N ASN A 18 -15.97 -27.59 17.64
CA ASN A 18 -16.77 -27.84 16.46
C ASN A 18 -17.78 -26.70 16.34
N PRO A 19 -17.72 -25.82 15.30
CA PRO A 19 -18.81 -24.90 15.07
C PRO A 19 -20.09 -25.74 14.94
N THR A 20 -21.10 -25.40 15.70
CA THR A 20 -22.44 -25.98 15.54
C THR A 20 -22.79 -25.88 14.07
N HIS A 21 -22.89 -27.02 13.39
CA HIS A 21 -23.37 -27.09 12.03
C HIS A 21 -24.85 -26.68 12.07
N GLU A 22 -25.12 -25.39 11.89
CA GLU A 22 -26.43 -25.02 11.40
C GLU A 22 -26.54 -25.68 10.03
N SER A 23 -27.62 -26.43 9.82
CA SER A 23 -27.86 -27.18 8.60
C SER A 23 -27.82 -26.23 7.39
N ILE A 24 -26.66 -26.19 6.71
CA ILE A 24 -26.52 -25.51 5.43
C ILE A 24 -27.28 -26.39 4.44
N SER A 25 -28.32 -25.84 3.84
CA SER A 25 -29.23 -26.57 2.95
C SER A 25 -28.61 -26.96 1.60
N ASN A 26 -27.34 -26.68 1.36
CA ASN A 26 -26.62 -26.87 0.11
C ASN A 26 -25.27 -27.55 0.33
N ASP A 27 -25.24 -28.81 0.75
CA ASP A 27 -24.04 -29.67 0.80
C ASP A 27 -22.72 -29.00 1.28
N GLY A 28 -22.82 -27.94 2.08
CA GLY A 28 -21.68 -27.26 2.67
C GLY A 28 -21.14 -26.05 1.87
N HIS A 29 -21.77 -25.65 0.78
CA HIS A 29 -21.42 -24.45 0.02
C HIS A 29 -22.59 -23.46 -0.11
N ILE A 30 -22.26 -22.22 -0.48
CA ILE A 30 -23.21 -21.18 -0.84
C ILE A 30 -22.86 -20.61 -2.22
N THR A 31 -23.82 -19.97 -2.87
CA THR A 31 -23.60 -19.27 -4.13
C THR A 31 -23.00 -17.89 -3.91
N ALA A 32 -22.45 -17.28 -4.98
CA ALA A 32 -21.97 -15.90 -4.95
C ALA A 32 -23.07 -14.90 -4.60
N ASP A 33 -24.31 -15.13 -5.03
CA ASP A 33 -25.46 -14.28 -4.73
C ASP A 33 -25.86 -14.39 -3.26
N GLU A 34 -25.84 -15.59 -2.69
CA GLU A 34 -26.09 -15.79 -1.24
C GLU A 34 -24.98 -15.17 -0.39
N LEU A 35 -23.70 -15.29 -0.82
CA LEU A 35 -22.58 -14.61 -0.17
C LEU A 35 -22.82 -13.09 -0.17
N LYS A 36 -23.18 -12.53 -1.32
CA LYS A 36 -23.47 -11.11 -1.47
C LYS A 36 -24.66 -10.66 -0.62
N ALA A 37 -25.74 -11.42 -0.63
CA ALA A 37 -26.95 -11.11 0.14
C ALA A 37 -26.74 -11.14 1.67
N LYS A 38 -25.78 -11.96 2.15
CA LYS A 38 -25.42 -12.07 3.57
C LYS A 38 -24.27 -11.13 3.99
N SER A 39 -23.84 -10.26 3.09
CA SER A 39 -22.71 -9.37 3.32
C SER A 39 -23.11 -7.91 3.08
N SER A 40 -22.43 -7.01 3.75
CA SER A 40 -22.64 -5.56 3.62
C SER A 40 -21.32 -4.84 3.57
N VAL A 41 -21.25 -3.86 2.69
CA VAL A 41 -20.15 -2.88 2.64
C VAL A 41 -20.77 -1.50 2.71
N THR A 42 -20.34 -0.73 3.70
CA THR A 42 -20.81 0.64 3.93
C THR A 42 -19.63 1.60 3.97
N VAL A 43 -19.88 2.82 3.54
CA VAL A 43 -18.95 3.94 3.69
C VAL A 43 -19.60 4.93 4.65
N ASN A 44 -18.83 5.49 5.57
CA ASN A 44 -19.35 6.52 6.46
C ASN A 44 -19.79 7.76 5.67
N ILE A 45 -20.60 8.60 6.28
CA ILE A 45 -21.16 9.80 5.66
C ILE A 45 -20.54 11.04 6.29
N ALA A 46 -20.05 11.94 5.47
CA ALA A 46 -19.56 13.25 5.85
C ALA A 46 -20.70 14.18 6.31
N PRO A 47 -20.43 15.24 7.07
CA PRO A 47 -21.45 16.18 7.54
C PRO A 47 -22.28 16.86 6.43
N ASP A 48 -21.72 17.00 5.24
CA ASP A 48 -22.39 17.57 4.05
C ASP A 48 -23.24 16.55 3.26
N GLY A 49 -23.24 15.28 3.70
CA GLY A 49 -24.01 14.20 3.09
C GLY A 49 -23.27 13.39 2.03
N LYS A 50 -22.03 13.74 1.70
CA LYS A 50 -21.18 12.94 0.81
C LYS A 50 -20.71 11.66 1.49
N THR A 51 -20.30 10.69 0.70
CA THR A 51 -19.62 9.51 1.23
C THR A 51 -18.22 9.87 1.73
N GLY A 52 -17.92 9.49 2.95
CA GLY A 52 -16.59 9.64 3.54
C GLY A 52 -15.59 8.62 2.97
N ASN A 53 -14.56 8.34 3.73
CA ASN A 53 -13.50 7.41 3.31
C ASN A 53 -13.24 6.25 4.28
N LEU A 54 -14.06 6.07 5.29
CA LEU A 54 -14.00 4.92 6.19
C LEU A 54 -14.98 3.84 5.71
N VAL A 55 -14.44 2.77 5.18
CA VAL A 55 -15.21 1.62 4.69
C VAL A 55 -15.33 0.58 5.79
N THR A 56 -16.53 0.05 5.97
CA THR A 56 -16.82 -1.05 6.89
C THR A 56 -17.47 -2.19 6.13
N CYS A 57 -16.89 -3.38 6.27
CA CYS A 57 -17.31 -4.62 5.63
C CYS A 57 -17.76 -5.61 6.69
N THR A 58 -18.91 -6.26 6.47
CA THR A 58 -19.44 -7.30 7.35
C THR A 58 -20.02 -8.44 6.55
N THR A 59 -19.94 -9.66 7.07
CA THR A 59 -20.64 -10.80 6.51
C THR A 59 -21.18 -11.71 7.62
N SER A 60 -22.38 -12.23 7.41
CA SER A 60 -22.98 -13.30 8.21
C SER A 60 -23.03 -14.63 7.45
N ALA A 61 -22.37 -14.70 6.30
CA ALA A 61 -22.30 -15.92 5.51
C ALA A 61 -21.50 -17.02 6.24
N PRO A 62 -21.92 -18.29 6.15
CA PRO A 62 -21.26 -19.41 6.82
C PRO A 62 -20.00 -19.85 6.04
N VAL A 63 -19.02 -18.95 5.91
CA VAL A 63 -17.76 -19.15 5.18
C VAL A 63 -16.58 -18.64 5.98
N ASN A 64 -15.39 -19.12 5.69
CA ASN A 64 -14.17 -18.44 6.11
C ASN A 64 -13.96 -17.23 5.21
N ALA A 65 -14.23 -16.05 5.73
CA ALA A 65 -14.28 -14.82 4.98
C ALA A 65 -12.90 -14.16 4.87
N LYS A 66 -12.58 -13.65 3.69
CA LYS A 66 -11.41 -12.82 3.39
C LYS A 66 -11.87 -11.63 2.55
N TRP A 67 -11.69 -10.43 3.10
CA TRP A 67 -11.94 -9.18 2.42
C TRP A 67 -10.66 -8.66 1.77
N THR A 68 -10.69 -8.35 0.49
CA THR A 68 -9.60 -7.64 -0.20
C THR A 68 -10.02 -6.20 -0.42
N ILE A 69 -9.36 -5.28 0.31
CA ILE A 69 -9.69 -3.85 0.33
C ILE A 69 -8.43 -3.08 -0.05
N ALA A 70 -8.45 -2.34 -1.15
CA ALA A 70 -7.28 -1.61 -1.68
C ALA A 70 -6.02 -2.49 -1.76
N GLY A 71 -6.17 -3.72 -2.29
CA GLY A 71 -5.06 -4.67 -2.45
C GLY A 71 -4.59 -5.35 -1.16
N LYS A 72 -5.20 -5.06 -0.01
CA LYS A 72 -4.84 -5.67 1.27
C LYS A 72 -5.89 -6.70 1.70
N ASP A 73 -5.44 -7.88 2.05
CA ASP A 73 -6.29 -8.96 2.54
C ASP A 73 -6.53 -8.85 4.05
N MET A 74 -7.78 -8.96 4.45
CA MET A 74 -8.24 -8.93 5.84
C MET A 74 -9.13 -10.15 6.10
N ILE A 75 -8.73 -11.00 7.04
CA ILE A 75 -9.43 -12.26 7.34
C ILE A 75 -10.46 -12.02 8.45
N GLY A 76 -11.66 -12.57 8.28
CA GLY A 76 -12.73 -12.55 9.25
C GLY A 76 -14.04 -11.95 8.72
N ASN A 77 -15.06 -12.02 9.54
CA ASN A 77 -16.41 -11.58 9.20
C ASN A 77 -16.61 -10.06 9.28
N TYR A 78 -15.62 -9.35 9.79
CA TYR A 78 -15.58 -7.90 9.91
C TYR A 78 -14.24 -7.36 9.45
N ALA A 79 -14.28 -6.30 8.67
CA ALA A 79 -13.10 -5.53 8.28
C ALA A 79 -13.46 -4.05 8.18
N THR A 80 -12.52 -3.19 8.52
CA THR A 80 -12.65 -1.76 8.30
C THR A 80 -11.34 -1.19 7.79
N LYS A 81 -11.42 -0.23 6.86
CA LYS A 81 -10.24 0.42 6.29
C LYS A 81 -10.56 1.83 5.85
N LYS A 82 -9.63 2.74 6.11
CA LYS A 82 -9.62 4.07 5.50
C LYS A 82 -9.16 3.94 4.05
N MET A 83 -9.82 4.63 3.15
CA MET A 83 -9.58 4.54 1.71
C MET A 83 -9.12 5.89 1.16
N LYS A 84 -8.38 5.88 0.06
CA LYS A 84 -8.17 7.07 -0.76
C LYS A 84 -9.50 7.49 -1.41
N LEU A 85 -9.62 8.77 -1.79
CA LEU A 85 -10.78 9.24 -2.54
C LEU A 85 -10.86 8.57 -3.91
N GLY A 86 -12.07 8.39 -4.41
CA GLY A 86 -12.35 7.78 -5.71
C GLY A 86 -13.20 6.53 -5.63
N ALA A 87 -13.30 5.85 -6.77
CA ALA A 87 -14.04 4.59 -6.90
C ALA A 87 -13.14 3.41 -6.55
N HIS A 88 -13.69 2.48 -5.76
CA HIS A 88 -13.01 1.26 -5.35
C HIS A 88 -13.91 0.05 -5.54
N ASN A 89 -13.30 -1.11 -5.77
CA ASN A 89 -14.01 -2.38 -5.77
C ASN A 89 -13.47 -3.24 -4.61
N ILE A 90 -14.36 -3.60 -3.70
CA ILE A 90 -14.04 -4.44 -2.56
C ILE A 90 -14.47 -5.85 -2.87
N VAL A 91 -13.57 -6.81 -2.66
CA VAL A 91 -13.84 -8.22 -2.97
C VAL A 91 -13.92 -9.01 -1.67
N LEU A 92 -15.02 -9.75 -1.50
CA LEU A 92 -15.16 -10.76 -0.48
C LEU A 92 -14.93 -12.14 -1.09
N THR A 93 -13.97 -12.87 -0.57
CA THR A 93 -13.73 -14.28 -0.88
C THR A 93 -14.17 -15.12 0.31
N GLY A 94 -15.07 -16.05 0.08
CA GLY A 94 -15.56 -17.01 1.05
C GLY A 94 -15.08 -18.42 0.74
N LEU A 95 -14.40 -19.07 1.69
CA LEU A 95 -14.10 -20.50 1.62
C LEU A 95 -15.22 -21.25 2.36
N CYS A 96 -15.98 -22.04 1.63
CA CYS A 96 -17.09 -22.84 2.13
C CYS A 96 -16.61 -24.10 2.87
N ALA A 97 -17.50 -24.74 3.62
CA ALA A 97 -17.18 -25.94 4.40
C ALA A 97 -16.79 -27.16 3.53
N ASP A 98 -17.29 -27.22 2.31
CA ASP A 98 -16.95 -28.26 1.31
C ASP A 98 -15.64 -27.97 0.56
N GLY A 99 -14.95 -26.84 0.84
CA GLY A 99 -13.75 -26.41 0.16
C GLY A 99 -13.99 -25.53 -1.09
N THR A 100 -15.25 -25.28 -1.46
CA THR A 100 -15.58 -24.39 -2.57
C THR A 100 -15.24 -22.95 -2.22
N VAL A 101 -14.68 -22.22 -3.20
CA VAL A 101 -14.40 -20.80 -3.07
C VAL A 101 -15.43 -20.01 -3.85
N VAL A 102 -16.06 -19.04 -3.18
CA VAL A 102 -17.04 -18.12 -3.77
C VAL A 102 -16.58 -16.69 -3.58
N THR A 103 -16.92 -15.81 -4.52
CA THR A 103 -16.54 -14.39 -4.46
C THR A 103 -17.75 -13.49 -4.68
N ALA A 104 -17.72 -12.31 -4.02
CA ALA A 104 -18.68 -11.25 -4.23
C ALA A 104 -17.96 -9.91 -4.31
N GLU A 105 -18.43 -9.01 -5.16
CA GLU A 105 -17.85 -7.70 -5.38
C GLU A 105 -18.80 -6.58 -4.93
N PHE A 106 -18.20 -5.55 -4.33
CA PHE A 106 -18.91 -4.41 -3.76
C PHE A 106 -18.23 -3.11 -4.24
N PRO A 107 -18.77 -2.47 -5.29
CA PRO A 107 -18.29 -1.16 -5.70
C PRO A 107 -18.68 -0.11 -4.66
N VAL A 108 -17.74 0.75 -4.29
CA VAL A 108 -17.94 1.90 -3.40
C VAL A 108 -17.26 3.13 -3.97
N VAL A 109 -17.72 4.31 -3.58
CA VAL A 109 -17.09 5.59 -3.92
C VAL A 109 -16.81 6.34 -2.63
N CYS A 110 -15.58 6.82 -2.46
CA CYS A 110 -15.17 7.71 -1.38
C CYS A 110 -15.04 9.12 -1.96
N GLU A 111 -15.86 10.05 -1.49
CA GLU A 111 -15.95 11.41 -2.07
C GLU A 111 -15.24 12.46 -1.21
N GLU A 112 -15.13 12.21 0.11
CA GLU A 112 -14.55 13.16 1.04
C GLU A 112 -13.67 12.45 2.10
N THR A 113 -12.56 13.09 2.50
CA THR A 113 -11.71 12.57 3.56
C THR A 113 -12.28 12.95 4.92
N THR A 114 -13.01 12.03 5.53
CA THR A 114 -13.52 12.14 6.90
C THR A 114 -12.55 11.58 7.93
N ASP A 115 -11.76 10.61 7.51
CA ASP A 115 -10.79 9.88 8.31
C ASP A 115 -9.42 9.92 7.64
N PRO A 116 -8.53 10.87 8.00
CA PRO A 116 -7.22 10.99 7.37
C PRO A 116 -6.42 9.70 7.45
N LEU A 117 -5.76 9.35 6.34
CA LEU A 117 -4.82 8.25 6.29
C LEU A 117 -3.60 8.55 7.17
N GLN A 118 -2.98 7.54 7.72
CA GLN A 118 -1.73 7.69 8.45
C GLN A 118 -0.59 7.87 7.43
N ARG A 119 0.26 8.87 7.65
CA ARG A 119 1.46 9.08 6.88
C ARG A 119 2.64 8.34 7.49
N PHE A 120 3.39 7.68 6.61
CA PHE A 120 4.64 7.00 6.94
C PHE A 120 5.76 7.68 6.15
N TYR A 121 6.56 8.48 6.84
CA TYR A 121 7.59 9.27 6.21
C TYR A 121 8.83 8.43 5.87
N ILE A 122 9.33 8.60 4.66
CA ILE A 122 10.62 8.11 4.18
C ILE A 122 11.66 9.22 4.36
N TYR A 123 11.24 10.48 4.14
CA TYR A 123 12.08 11.66 4.24
C TYR A 123 11.23 12.87 4.64
N GLY A 124 11.82 13.80 5.42
CA GLY A 124 11.23 15.11 5.70
C GLY A 124 10.13 15.12 6.76
N GLU A 125 10.02 14.09 7.62
CA GLU A 125 9.11 14.12 8.78
C GLU A 125 9.48 15.25 9.75
N ASP A 126 10.78 15.42 10.00
CA ASP A 126 11.34 16.53 10.77
C ASP A 126 12.24 17.37 9.86
N PRO A 127 11.78 18.54 9.38
CA PRO A 127 12.57 19.41 8.52
C PRO A 127 13.86 19.94 9.16
N ALA A 128 13.97 19.93 10.48
CA ALA A 128 15.19 20.33 11.18
C ALA A 128 16.29 19.25 11.10
N ALA A 129 15.87 17.97 11.12
CA ALA A 129 16.76 16.82 10.98
C ALA A 129 16.97 16.42 9.52
N GLN A 130 15.94 16.60 8.70
CA GLN A 130 15.92 16.29 7.26
C GLN A 130 15.42 17.51 6.49
N PRO A 131 16.31 18.48 6.24
CA PRO A 131 15.92 19.71 5.54
C PRO A 131 15.51 19.40 4.09
N PRO A 132 14.71 20.28 3.46
CA PRO A 132 14.31 20.11 2.07
C PRO A 132 15.50 19.88 1.16
N PHE A 133 15.40 18.84 0.32
CA PHE A 133 16.43 18.48 -0.65
C PHE A 133 16.21 19.24 -1.96
N LYS A 134 17.26 19.83 -2.54
CA LYS A 134 17.19 20.66 -3.76
C LYS A 134 18.00 20.06 -4.91
N PRO A 135 17.51 19.01 -5.56
CA PRO A 135 18.17 18.47 -6.74
C PRO A 135 18.10 19.47 -7.89
N ALA A 136 19.17 19.47 -8.70
CA ALA A 136 19.24 20.24 -9.92
C ALA A 136 19.81 19.39 -11.07
N ALA A 137 19.49 19.76 -12.29
CA ALA A 137 19.83 19.00 -13.48
C ALA A 137 21.31 18.63 -13.54
N TRP A 138 21.57 17.33 -13.55
CA TRP A 138 22.89 16.69 -13.72
C TRP A 138 23.96 17.06 -12.69
N ASN A 139 23.61 17.88 -11.70
CA ASN A 139 24.62 18.56 -10.89
C ASN A 139 24.53 18.28 -9.42
N ALA A 140 24.08 17.50 -8.86
CA ALA A 140 23.93 17.12 -7.51
C ALA A 140 22.82 16.15 -7.51
N ALA A 141 22.94 15.37 -8.27
CA ALA A 141 22.20 14.60 -8.16
C ALA A 141 20.89 14.00 -7.94
N CYS A 142 20.88 12.85 -7.36
CA CYS A 142 19.66 12.13 -7.12
C CYS A 142 19.47 11.88 -5.64
N MET A 143 18.23 11.61 -5.26
CA MET A 143 17.91 10.98 -3.99
C MET A 143 17.88 9.46 -4.22
N ARG A 144 18.63 8.73 -3.41
CA ARG A 144 18.69 7.27 -3.45
C ARG A 144 17.88 6.66 -2.33
N PHE A 145 17.06 5.71 -2.67
CA PHE A 145 16.36 4.83 -1.73
C PHE A 145 17.19 3.59 -1.41
N SER A 146 18.49 3.79 -1.18
CA SER A 146 19.44 2.74 -0.92
C SER A 146 20.22 2.94 0.36
N ASP A 147 20.85 1.89 0.82
CA ASP A 147 21.51 1.88 2.11
C ASP A 147 22.97 2.30 2.09
N ASN A 148 23.65 2.46 0.94
CA ASN A 148 25.07 2.79 1.02
C ASN A 148 25.85 3.05 -0.30
N GLU A 149 25.24 3.20 -1.45
CA GLU A 149 26.03 3.27 -2.69
C GLU A 149 26.34 4.68 -3.18
N GLY A 150 26.74 5.50 -2.28
CA GLY A 150 27.17 6.85 -2.57
C GLY A 150 26.17 7.90 -2.12
N LYS A 151 26.73 8.98 -1.65
CA LYS A 151 25.99 10.14 -1.20
C LYS A 151 25.93 11.14 -2.34
N PHE A 152 24.76 11.60 -2.66
CA PHE A 152 24.57 12.74 -3.52
C PHE A 152 24.32 13.96 -2.64
N VAL A 153 24.86 15.08 -3.04
CA VAL A 153 24.77 16.32 -2.28
C VAL A 153 24.01 17.33 -3.13
N ASP A 154 22.98 17.93 -2.58
CA ASP A 154 22.23 18.97 -3.27
C ASP A 154 23.01 20.30 -3.37
N ILE A 155 22.42 21.29 -4.02
CA ILE A 155 23.05 22.62 -4.20
C ILE A 155 23.30 23.38 -2.89
N ASN A 156 22.70 22.95 -1.78
CA ASN A 156 22.88 23.52 -0.44
C ASN A 156 23.81 22.68 0.44
N GLY A 157 24.33 21.57 -0.06
CA GLY A 157 25.17 20.65 0.70
C GLY A 157 24.41 19.61 1.51
N ASN A 158 23.08 19.48 1.35
CA ASN A 158 22.32 18.43 1.98
C ASN A 158 22.58 17.08 1.28
N GLU A 159 22.67 16.03 2.07
CA GLU A 159 22.86 14.68 1.54
C GLU A 159 21.54 14.11 0.99
N GLY A 160 21.58 13.61 -0.24
CA GLY A 160 20.44 12.99 -0.92
C GLY A 160 20.28 11.49 -0.61
N PHE A 161 20.78 11.05 0.53
CA PHE A 161 20.67 9.68 0.96
C PHE A 161 19.34 9.46 1.71
N LEU A 162 18.60 8.44 1.29
CA LEU A 162 17.35 8.05 1.95
C LEU A 162 17.51 6.71 2.66
N PRO A 163 16.76 6.47 3.74
CA PRO A 163 16.66 5.16 4.34
C PRO A 163 16.26 4.11 3.30
N TYR A 164 16.81 2.94 3.42
CA TYR A 164 16.43 1.80 2.59
C TYR A 164 14.93 1.54 2.69
N LEU A 165 14.26 1.44 1.55
CA LEU A 165 12.88 0.99 1.50
C LEU A 165 12.84 -0.50 1.82
N SER A 166 12.12 -0.88 2.87
CA SER A 166 11.92 -2.28 3.22
C SER A 166 11.18 -3.03 2.11
N ASP A 167 11.36 -4.34 2.07
CA ASP A 167 10.66 -5.21 1.13
C ASP A 167 9.13 -5.05 1.22
N ASP A 168 8.59 -4.74 2.40
CA ASP A 168 7.16 -4.47 2.60
C ASP A 168 6.67 -3.29 1.76
N VAL A 169 7.48 -2.24 1.62
CA VAL A 169 7.14 -1.06 0.81
C VAL A 169 7.21 -1.41 -0.66
N TYR A 170 8.28 -2.08 -1.11
CA TYR A 170 8.43 -2.50 -2.50
C TYR A 170 7.35 -3.51 -2.92
N TRP A 171 7.22 -4.59 -2.19
CA TRP A 171 6.30 -5.69 -2.53
C TRP A 171 4.85 -5.37 -2.19
N GLY A 172 4.60 -4.42 -1.31
CA GLY A 172 3.27 -3.89 -1.05
C GLY A 172 2.76 -2.96 -2.14
N PHE A 173 3.58 -2.65 -3.15
CA PHE A 173 3.25 -1.75 -4.26
C PHE A 173 2.68 -0.42 -3.78
N LYS A 174 3.34 0.17 -2.79
CA LYS A 174 2.92 1.44 -2.20
C LYS A 174 3.02 2.57 -3.21
N THR A 175 2.13 3.53 -3.08
CA THR A 175 2.28 4.81 -3.77
C THR A 175 3.14 5.72 -2.89
N LEU A 176 4.31 6.11 -3.38
CA LEU A 176 5.13 7.13 -2.73
C LEU A 176 4.66 8.51 -3.15
N ILE A 177 4.51 9.40 -2.19
CA ILE A 177 4.08 10.78 -2.38
C ILE A 177 5.28 11.68 -2.13
N PHE A 178 5.61 12.49 -3.13
CA PHE A 178 6.66 13.50 -3.07
C PHE A 178 6.01 14.87 -2.93
N ASP A 179 6.31 15.56 -1.84
CA ASP A 179 5.89 16.95 -1.66
C ASP A 179 6.96 17.86 -2.29
N ILE A 180 6.61 18.50 -3.40
CA ILE A 180 7.52 19.27 -4.25
C ILE A 180 7.15 20.75 -4.21
N SER A 181 8.15 21.61 -4.05
CA SER A 181 8.03 23.05 -4.19
C SER A 181 9.16 23.64 -5.02
N ASP A 182 9.07 24.92 -5.35
CA ASP A 182 10.08 25.67 -6.10
C ASP A 182 10.50 24.99 -7.42
N ALA A 183 9.61 24.21 -8.04
CA ALA A 183 9.89 23.58 -9.32
C ALA A 183 9.94 24.63 -10.44
N THR A 184 11.05 24.63 -11.20
CA THR A 184 11.15 25.45 -12.42
C THR A 184 10.21 24.91 -13.49
N ALA A 185 9.83 25.74 -14.45
CA ALA A 185 8.87 25.36 -15.49
C ALA A 185 9.32 24.17 -16.37
N ASP A 186 10.62 23.96 -16.46
CA ASP A 186 11.27 22.89 -17.21
C ASP A 186 11.73 21.73 -16.30
N CYS A 187 11.33 21.73 -15.04
CA CYS A 187 11.77 20.71 -14.10
C CYS A 187 11.25 19.34 -14.52
N ALA A 188 12.16 18.48 -14.89
CA ALA A 188 11.87 17.09 -15.21
C ALA A 188 12.94 16.16 -14.62
N GLY A 189 12.57 14.91 -14.45
CA GLY A 189 13.48 13.93 -13.91
C GLY A 189 13.02 12.51 -14.21
N ARG A 190 13.75 11.57 -13.72
CA ARG A 190 13.48 10.14 -13.89
C ARG A 190 13.56 9.39 -12.59
N ILE A 191 12.76 8.37 -12.53
CA ILE A 191 12.92 7.30 -11.55
C ILE A 191 13.76 6.22 -12.23
N MET A 192 14.82 5.82 -11.59
CA MET A 192 15.78 4.89 -12.16
C MET A 192 16.25 3.84 -11.16
N ASN A 193 16.99 2.87 -11.62
CA ASN A 193 17.51 1.75 -10.82
C ASN A 193 19.03 1.86 -10.57
N GLY A 194 19.54 3.00 -10.22
CA GLY A 194 20.95 3.19 -9.88
C GLY A 194 21.92 3.27 -11.07
N TRP A 195 21.52 2.89 -12.29
CA TRP A 195 22.35 2.89 -13.48
C TRP A 195 21.83 3.83 -14.57
N TRP A 196 21.18 4.93 -14.18
CA TRP A 196 20.72 5.98 -15.10
C TRP A 196 19.59 5.56 -16.06
N SER A 197 19.13 4.33 -15.99
CA SER A 197 18.01 3.85 -16.78
C SER A 197 16.69 4.24 -16.13
N ALA A 198 15.87 5.00 -16.82
CA ALA A 198 14.51 5.31 -16.38
C ALA A 198 13.68 4.03 -16.18
N ARG A 199 12.83 4.01 -15.15
CA ARG A 199 12.00 2.86 -14.77
C ARG A 199 10.54 3.22 -14.51
N TYR A 200 10.15 4.39 -14.91
CA TYR A 200 8.80 4.91 -14.74
C TYR A 200 8.35 5.60 -16.04
N ASP A 201 7.05 5.61 -16.29
CA ASP A 201 6.43 6.23 -17.47
C ASP A 201 7.03 5.77 -18.82
N GLY A 202 7.21 4.45 -18.97
CA GLY A 202 7.76 3.87 -20.21
C GLY A 202 9.21 4.23 -20.46
N ASP A 203 10.01 4.30 -19.42
CA ASP A 203 11.42 4.66 -19.44
C ASP A 203 11.71 6.12 -19.89
N LYS A 204 10.78 7.03 -19.61
CA LYS A 204 10.92 8.45 -19.93
C LYS A 204 11.16 9.29 -18.69
N ASP A 205 11.63 10.52 -18.92
CA ASP A 205 11.62 11.55 -17.90
C ASP A 205 10.20 12.06 -17.69
N VAL A 206 9.84 12.33 -16.43
CA VAL A 206 8.54 12.86 -16.03
C VAL A 206 8.67 14.31 -15.61
N GLN A 207 7.62 15.10 -15.84
CA GLN A 207 7.57 16.48 -15.41
C GLN A 207 7.29 16.56 -13.92
N PHE A 208 8.13 17.27 -13.17
CA PHE A 208 7.87 17.61 -11.78
C PHE A 208 7.28 19.03 -11.68
N THR A 209 6.22 19.14 -10.89
CA THR A 209 5.53 20.41 -10.65
C THR A 209 5.34 20.63 -9.15
N ASN A 210 5.09 21.86 -8.74
CA ASN A 210 4.75 22.16 -7.35
C ASN A 210 3.49 21.41 -6.92
N GLY A 211 3.52 20.89 -5.68
CA GLY A 211 2.46 20.10 -5.08
C GLY A 211 2.86 18.66 -4.85
N LEU A 212 1.87 17.80 -4.71
CA LEU A 212 2.09 16.38 -4.45
C LEU A 212 2.23 15.62 -5.77
N TRP A 213 3.35 14.92 -5.92
CA TRP A 213 3.57 14.01 -7.04
C TRP A 213 3.58 12.57 -6.54
N GLU A 214 2.83 11.70 -7.22
CA GLU A 214 2.68 10.30 -6.82
C GLU A 214 3.47 9.37 -7.73
N LEU A 215 4.35 8.55 -7.12
CA LEU A 215 5.01 7.43 -7.76
C LEU A 215 4.32 6.14 -7.34
N GLN A 216 3.65 5.48 -8.29
CA GLN A 216 3.10 4.16 -8.07
C GLN A 216 4.21 3.10 -8.18
N LEU A 217 4.54 2.44 -7.07
CA LEU A 217 5.43 1.28 -7.09
C LEU A 217 4.69 0.07 -7.67
N THR A 218 4.89 -0.19 -8.95
CA THR A 218 4.35 -1.37 -9.62
C THR A 218 5.23 -2.59 -9.36
N GLU A 219 4.69 -3.80 -9.60
CA GLU A 219 5.47 -5.03 -9.49
C GLU A 219 6.75 -5.00 -10.35
N ALA A 220 6.67 -4.41 -11.53
CA ALA A 220 7.82 -4.28 -12.42
C ALA A 220 8.91 -3.37 -11.83
N ILE A 221 8.53 -2.19 -11.30
CA ILE A 221 9.45 -1.27 -10.64
C ILE A 221 10.03 -1.92 -9.37
N ALA A 222 9.20 -2.55 -8.55
CA ALA A 222 9.63 -3.21 -7.33
C ALA A 222 10.66 -4.31 -7.62
N LYS A 223 10.41 -5.17 -8.61
CA LYS A 223 11.34 -6.24 -9.01
C LYS A 223 12.66 -5.71 -9.57
N ASP A 224 12.60 -4.64 -10.34
CA ASP A 224 13.79 -4.08 -10.99
C ASP A 224 14.69 -3.28 -10.03
N CYS A 225 14.07 -2.63 -9.05
CA CYS A 225 14.75 -1.78 -8.08
C CYS A 225 14.97 -2.46 -6.71
N ALA A 226 14.46 -3.67 -6.49
CA ALA A 226 14.61 -4.37 -5.23
C ALA A 226 16.07 -4.74 -4.96
N ARG A 227 16.50 -4.52 -3.72
CA ARG A 227 17.83 -4.89 -3.24
C ARG A 227 18.12 -6.37 -3.52
N GLY A 228 19.31 -6.65 -4.03
CA GLY A 228 19.73 -8.01 -4.36
C GLY A 228 19.23 -8.53 -5.71
N ASN A 229 18.43 -7.77 -6.43
CA ASN A 229 17.99 -8.15 -7.77
C ASN A 229 19.04 -7.83 -8.84
N GLY A 230 20.22 -8.38 -8.69
CA GLY A 230 21.25 -8.35 -9.73
C GLY A 230 22.41 -7.39 -9.49
N GLY A 231 22.80 -7.18 -8.26
CA GLY A 231 24.08 -6.58 -7.91
C GLY A 231 24.00 -5.16 -7.34
N SER A 232 25.14 -4.67 -6.92
CA SER A 232 25.31 -3.34 -6.36
C SER A 232 24.84 -2.26 -7.32
N GLY A 233 24.19 -1.22 -6.81
CA GLY A 233 23.73 -0.07 -7.57
C GLY A 233 22.39 -0.23 -8.26
N LYS A 234 21.62 -1.27 -7.94
CA LYS A 234 20.24 -1.39 -8.37
C LYS A 234 19.30 -1.00 -7.25
N ASP A 235 19.03 0.26 -7.16
CA ASP A 235 18.18 0.89 -6.18
C ASP A 235 17.14 1.75 -6.88
N LEU A 236 16.11 2.15 -6.15
CA LEU A 236 15.21 3.17 -6.62
C LEU A 236 15.86 4.54 -6.41
N ASP A 237 16.10 5.26 -7.47
CA ASP A 237 16.66 6.60 -7.43
C ASP A 237 15.74 7.59 -8.12
N LEU A 238 15.63 8.79 -7.57
CA LEU A 238 15.00 9.93 -8.21
C LEU A 238 16.09 10.92 -8.63
N MET A 239 16.17 11.26 -9.92
CA MET A 239 17.12 12.19 -10.45
C MET A 239 16.44 13.28 -11.28
N VAL A 240 16.81 14.53 -11.04
CA VAL A 240 16.41 15.66 -11.90
C VAL A 240 17.32 15.72 -13.11
N THR A 241 16.75 15.77 -14.31
CA THR A 241 17.46 15.79 -15.60
C THR A 241 17.41 17.15 -16.28
N SER A 242 16.42 17.99 -15.93
CA SER A 242 16.34 19.40 -16.36
C SER A 242 15.70 20.24 -15.25
N GLY A 243 16.02 21.52 -15.25
CA GLY A 243 15.52 22.44 -14.24
C GLY A 243 15.97 22.11 -12.82
N SER A 244 15.16 22.50 -11.85
CA SER A 244 15.38 22.23 -10.44
C SER A 244 14.05 22.22 -9.68
N CYS A 245 14.03 21.60 -8.51
CA CYS A 245 12.92 21.67 -7.57
C CYS A 245 13.42 21.55 -6.13
N GLN A 246 12.50 21.66 -5.18
CA GLN A 246 12.72 21.35 -3.79
C GLN A 246 11.80 20.19 -3.41
N ILE A 247 12.36 19.12 -2.83
CA ILE A 247 11.63 18.00 -2.26
C ILE A 247 11.58 18.22 -0.76
N ASN A 248 10.38 18.52 -0.26
CA ASN A 248 10.13 18.81 1.15
C ASN A 248 9.99 17.53 1.96
N ALA A 249 9.25 16.57 1.43
CA ALA A 249 9.00 15.29 2.08
C ALA A 249 8.73 14.17 1.06
N ILE A 250 8.97 12.94 1.50
CA ILE A 250 8.59 11.73 0.79
C ILE A 250 7.92 10.80 1.81
N TYR A 251 6.72 10.34 1.51
CA TYR A 251 5.94 9.48 2.39
C TYR A 251 4.99 8.59 1.59
N TYR A 252 4.37 7.63 2.24
CA TYR A 252 3.19 6.92 1.76
C TYR A 252 2.07 6.98 2.80
N GLU A 253 0.84 6.70 2.40
CA GLU A 253 -0.34 6.78 3.25
C GLU A 253 -1.08 5.44 3.29
N GLU A 254 -1.49 5.03 4.52
CA GLU A 254 -2.31 3.84 4.76
C GLU A 254 -3.50 4.11 5.70
#